data_ec0a7b9c5c015745efd2ac2c2e146dfd
#
_entry.id   ec0a7b9c5c015745efd2ac2c2e146dfd
#
_cell.length_a   1.000
_cell.length_b   1.000
_cell.length_c   1.000
_cell.angle_alpha   90.00
_cell.angle_beta   90.00
_cell.angle_gamma   90.00
#
_symmetry.space_group_name_H-M   'P 1'
#
loop_
_entity.id
_entity.type
_entity.pdbx_description
1 polymer ?
#
loop_
_entity_poly.entity_id
_entity_poly.type
_entity_poly.pdbx_seq_one_letter_code
_entity_poly.pdbx_strand_id
1 'polypeptide(L)'
;KRILFVAHREKILQQAKKSFANVRVGEGYSADTYGEFTGNAKDTDKSIVFASVATLGRPEYLNENFFQPDYFDYVIVDEFHHAVTKLYDNILQYFKPQFLLGLTATPERMDGRDIYKICDYNVPYKITLQEGINKGMLVPFHYYGIYDEVDYSAMKVLRGKYQEKDLNQAYIYNSKRYNLIFKHYQKYKSQRALGFCCSREHAEAMAQEFVSRGVKAVAVYSGNKAVGLGKDGCQEDRDKAISKLVKGEIQVIFSVDMFNEGVDIPSVDMVMFLRPTESPVIFLQQLGRGLRNARDKKFLTVLDFIGNYKMCGKIPYILAGADEYELNGVLKSCGDLVFPAVLKPGVSKSIVLPLGH
;
A
#
# COMPACT_ATOMS: atom_id res chain seq x y z
N LYS A 1 17.16 21.21 -18.83
CA LYS A 1 16.18 21.50 -17.78
C LYS A 1 16.50 20.70 -16.54
N ARG A 2 16.33 21.33 -15.37
CA ARG A 2 16.60 20.73 -14.05
C ARG A 2 15.32 20.18 -13.46
N ILE A 3 15.42 18.99 -12.84
CA ILE A 3 14.26 18.26 -12.29
C ILE A 3 14.54 17.93 -10.82
N LEU A 4 13.56 18.22 -9.97
CA LEU A 4 13.50 17.73 -8.59
C LEU A 4 12.42 16.67 -8.49
N PHE A 5 12.78 15.45 -8.08
CA PHE A 5 11.84 14.38 -7.76
C PHE A 5 11.79 14.19 -6.24
N VAL A 6 10.63 14.32 -5.65
CA VAL A 6 10.42 14.32 -4.20
C VAL A 6 9.57 13.14 -3.78
N ALA A 7 10.02 12.37 -2.79
CA ALA A 7 9.25 11.31 -2.16
C ALA A 7 9.60 11.16 -0.68
N HIS A 8 8.70 10.55 0.08
CA HIS A 8 8.91 10.37 1.52
C HIS A 8 9.77 9.14 1.88
N ARG A 9 9.93 8.17 0.96
CA ARG A 9 10.73 6.95 1.16
C ARG A 9 11.89 6.87 0.16
N GLU A 10 13.09 6.61 0.67
CA GLU A 10 14.29 6.48 -0.15
C GLU A 10 14.16 5.37 -1.22
N LYS A 11 13.42 4.27 -0.94
CA LYS A 11 13.17 3.22 -1.94
C LYS A 11 12.39 3.72 -3.15
N ILE A 12 11.45 4.63 -2.97
CA ILE A 12 10.71 5.26 -4.08
C ILE A 12 11.69 6.09 -4.92
N LEU A 13 12.58 6.84 -4.27
CA LEU A 13 13.61 7.62 -4.96
C LEU A 13 14.53 6.74 -5.79
N GLN A 14 14.98 5.60 -5.26
CA GLN A 14 15.82 4.64 -5.99
C GLN A 14 15.07 4.01 -7.17
N GLN A 15 13.80 3.68 -7.02
CA GLN A 15 12.97 3.17 -8.12
C GLN A 15 12.77 4.23 -9.21
N ALA A 16 12.48 5.47 -8.82
CA ALA A 16 12.36 6.59 -9.75
C ALA A 16 13.68 6.83 -10.49
N LYS A 17 14.80 6.90 -9.78
CA LYS A 17 16.14 7.05 -10.36
C LYS A 17 16.43 5.97 -11.41
N LYS A 18 16.13 4.70 -11.09
CA LYS A 18 16.28 3.58 -12.02
C LYS A 18 15.36 3.71 -13.23
N SER A 19 14.10 4.14 -13.03
CA SER A 19 13.16 4.35 -14.15
C SER A 19 13.60 5.49 -15.05
N PHE A 20 14.08 6.58 -14.50
CA PHE A 20 14.66 7.69 -15.28
C PHE A 20 15.88 7.24 -16.08
N ALA A 21 16.77 6.44 -15.48
CA ALA A 21 17.94 5.91 -16.17
C ALA A 21 17.57 4.96 -17.34
N ASN A 22 16.49 4.18 -17.20
CA ASN A 22 16.03 3.28 -18.25
C ASN A 22 15.41 4.00 -19.45
N VAL A 23 14.80 5.17 -19.24
CA VAL A 23 14.07 5.92 -20.28
C VAL A 23 14.96 6.97 -20.93
N ARG A 24 15.87 7.58 -20.17
CA ARG A 24 16.79 8.61 -20.67
C ARG A 24 18.09 7.98 -21.15
N VAL A 25 18.01 7.36 -22.32
CA VAL A 25 19.15 6.78 -23.02
C VAL A 25 19.50 7.66 -24.23
N GLY A 26 20.78 7.95 -24.44
CA GLY A 26 21.26 8.74 -25.57
C GLY A 26 22.39 9.71 -25.21
N GLU A 27 22.90 10.43 -26.22
CA GLU A 27 23.96 11.43 -26.02
C GLU A 27 23.50 12.55 -25.05
N GLY A 28 24.32 12.83 -24.05
CA GLY A 28 24.08 13.88 -23.05
C GLY A 28 23.38 13.39 -21.77
N TYR A 29 23.08 12.10 -21.62
CA TYR A 29 22.54 11.54 -20.37
C TYR A 29 23.53 10.54 -19.78
N SER A 30 24.28 10.98 -18.78
CA SER A 30 25.16 10.11 -18.00
C SER A 30 24.64 9.93 -16.58
N ALA A 31 25.13 8.93 -15.88
CA ALA A 31 24.82 8.72 -14.46
C ALA A 31 25.22 9.94 -13.59
N ASP A 32 26.17 10.75 -14.07
CA ASP A 32 26.62 11.97 -13.39
C ASP A 32 25.57 13.11 -13.38
N THR A 33 24.50 12.99 -14.17
CA THR A 33 23.38 13.95 -14.16
C THR A 33 22.43 13.75 -12.99
N TYR A 34 22.49 12.58 -12.31
CA TYR A 34 21.62 12.19 -11.23
C TYR A 34 22.26 12.45 -9.87
N GLY A 35 21.59 13.19 -9.01
CA GLY A 35 21.99 13.43 -7.64
C GLY A 35 20.95 12.96 -6.63
N GLU A 36 21.35 12.86 -5.39
CA GLU A 36 20.49 12.49 -4.27
C GLU A 36 20.57 13.55 -3.17
N PHE A 37 19.40 13.89 -2.61
CA PHE A 37 19.31 14.78 -1.45
C PHE A 37 18.54 14.06 -0.33
N THR A 38 19.27 13.27 0.44
CA THR A 38 18.74 12.35 1.45
C THR A 38 19.47 12.50 2.78
N GLY A 39 19.20 11.63 3.74
CA GLY A 39 19.98 11.58 5.00
C GLY A 39 21.47 11.43 4.75
N ASN A 40 21.87 10.70 3.74
CA ASN A 40 23.25 10.29 3.48
C ASN A 40 23.95 11.06 2.37
N ALA A 41 23.23 11.77 1.49
CA ALA A 41 23.77 12.50 0.34
C ALA A 41 23.15 13.90 0.25
N LYS A 42 23.92 14.89 -0.26
CA LYS A 42 23.52 16.30 -0.41
C LYS A 42 24.04 16.86 -1.73
N ASP A 43 23.70 16.20 -2.83
CA ASP A 43 24.12 16.65 -4.16
C ASP A 43 23.31 17.87 -4.59
N THR A 44 24.00 18.97 -4.91
CA THR A 44 23.39 20.28 -5.27
C THR A 44 23.72 20.71 -6.70
N ASP A 45 24.66 20.06 -7.36
CA ASP A 45 25.18 20.42 -8.69
C ASP A 45 24.57 19.62 -9.84
N LYS A 46 23.63 18.71 -9.55
CA LYS A 46 23.06 17.78 -10.54
C LYS A 46 21.82 18.33 -11.20
N SER A 47 21.63 17.91 -12.46
CA SER A 47 20.46 18.33 -13.25
C SER A 47 19.17 17.64 -12.81
N ILE A 48 19.27 16.43 -12.25
CA ILE A 48 18.12 15.69 -11.72
C ILE A 48 18.46 15.27 -10.30
N VAL A 49 17.69 15.76 -9.35
CA VAL A 49 17.88 15.49 -7.91
C VAL A 49 16.70 14.69 -7.39
N PHE A 50 17.00 13.55 -6.76
CA PHE A 50 16.04 12.72 -6.06
C PHE A 50 16.11 13.02 -4.56
N ALA A 51 15.09 13.70 -4.03
CA ALA A 51 15.13 14.24 -2.68
C ALA A 51 14.14 13.54 -1.74
N SER A 52 14.63 13.20 -0.54
CA SER A 52 13.76 12.76 0.55
C SER A 52 13.09 13.98 1.19
N VAL A 53 11.77 13.93 1.32
CA VAL A 53 10.99 14.95 2.03
C VAL A 53 11.48 15.15 3.46
N ALA A 54 11.80 14.04 4.15
CA ALA A 54 12.31 14.09 5.53
C ALA A 54 13.62 14.85 5.67
N THR A 55 14.38 15.01 4.59
CA THR A 55 15.61 15.79 4.55
C THR A 55 15.34 17.17 3.96
N LEU A 56 14.99 17.25 2.68
CA LEU A 56 14.86 18.50 1.95
C LEU A 56 13.77 19.42 2.53
N GLY A 57 12.68 18.87 3.10
CA GLY A 57 11.60 19.65 3.68
C GLY A 57 11.92 20.36 5.00
N ARG A 58 13.13 20.18 5.54
CA ARG A 58 13.57 20.89 6.73
C ARG A 58 14.03 22.31 6.37
N PRO A 59 13.67 23.32 7.18
CA PRO A 59 14.01 24.72 6.90
C PRO A 59 15.50 24.97 6.69
N GLU A 60 16.37 24.20 7.36
CA GLU A 60 17.82 24.31 7.27
C GLU A 60 18.40 24.03 5.87
N TYR A 61 17.65 23.31 5.02
CA TYR A 61 18.05 22.96 3.65
C TYR A 61 17.34 23.79 2.58
N LEU A 62 16.31 24.55 2.94
CA LEU A 62 15.54 25.39 2.03
C LEU A 62 16.10 26.82 2.04
N ASN A 63 17.29 26.97 1.51
CA ASN A 63 18.00 28.25 1.37
C ASN A 63 18.96 28.22 0.19
N GLU A 64 19.45 29.42 -0.19
CA GLU A 64 20.27 29.62 -1.39
C GLU A 64 21.67 28.98 -1.34
N ASN A 65 22.14 28.54 -0.16
CA ASN A 65 23.40 27.79 -0.05
C ASN A 65 23.30 26.39 -0.65
N PHE A 66 22.06 25.83 -0.74
CA PHE A 66 21.82 24.54 -1.35
C PHE A 66 21.19 24.71 -2.73
N PHE A 67 20.09 25.41 -2.84
CA PHE A 67 19.37 25.61 -4.10
C PHE A 67 18.71 26.99 -4.10
N GLN A 68 18.79 27.70 -5.22
CA GLN A 68 17.96 28.88 -5.47
C GLN A 68 16.49 28.47 -5.59
N PRO A 69 15.51 29.34 -5.23
CA PRO A 69 14.09 29.03 -5.38
C PRO A 69 13.66 28.62 -6.78
N ASP A 70 14.28 29.14 -7.82
CA ASP A 70 14.03 28.88 -9.24
C ASP A 70 15.00 27.87 -9.87
N TYR A 71 15.79 27.18 -9.03
CA TYR A 71 16.81 26.25 -9.52
C TYR A 71 16.24 25.11 -10.36
N PHE A 72 15.06 24.58 -10.01
CA PHE A 72 14.41 23.48 -10.72
C PHE A 72 13.32 24.00 -11.66
N ASP A 73 13.39 23.61 -12.93
CA ASP A 73 12.32 23.88 -13.91
C ASP A 73 11.09 23.03 -13.62
N TYR A 74 11.27 21.76 -13.18
CA TYR A 74 10.22 20.80 -12.90
C TYR A 74 10.37 20.27 -11.46
N VAL A 75 9.28 20.27 -10.73
CA VAL A 75 9.17 19.59 -9.44
C VAL A 75 8.12 18.49 -9.56
N ILE A 76 8.53 17.26 -9.29
CA ILE A 76 7.68 16.06 -9.32
C ILE A 76 7.56 15.55 -7.89
N VAL A 77 6.35 15.42 -7.40
CA VAL A 77 6.05 14.94 -6.04
C VAL A 77 5.27 13.65 -6.12
N ASP A 78 5.88 12.57 -5.67
CA ASP A 78 5.22 11.28 -5.54
C ASP A 78 4.46 11.17 -4.21
N GLU A 79 3.38 10.37 -4.20
CA GLU A 79 2.42 10.28 -3.10
C GLU A 79 1.88 11.68 -2.70
N PHE A 80 1.43 12.43 -3.70
CA PHE A 80 1.04 13.83 -3.58
C PHE A 80 -0.08 14.07 -2.54
N HIS A 81 -0.82 13.04 -2.16
CA HIS A 81 -1.78 13.12 -1.05
C HIS A 81 -1.13 13.51 0.29
N HIS A 82 0.21 13.42 0.42
CA HIS A 82 0.95 13.93 1.56
C HIS A 82 1.32 15.42 1.44
N ALA A 83 1.07 16.09 0.31
CA ALA A 83 1.53 17.44 0.00
C ALA A 83 1.06 18.52 1.02
N VAL A 84 -0.03 18.27 1.72
CA VAL A 84 -0.56 19.16 2.78
C VAL A 84 0.14 19.00 4.14
N THR A 85 1.13 18.12 4.26
CA THR A 85 1.93 18.00 5.48
C THR A 85 3.05 19.02 5.49
N LYS A 86 3.47 19.46 6.70
CA LYS A 86 4.39 20.58 6.87
C LYS A 86 5.68 20.49 6.05
N LEU A 87 6.31 19.31 5.98
CA LEU A 87 7.58 19.15 5.26
C LEU A 87 7.40 19.24 3.74
N TYR A 88 6.31 18.73 3.19
CA TYR A 88 5.99 18.89 1.78
C TYR A 88 5.62 20.34 1.46
N ASP A 89 4.79 20.95 2.31
CA ASP A 89 4.40 22.35 2.16
C ASP A 89 5.62 23.28 2.16
N ASN A 90 6.58 23.07 3.04
CA ASN A 90 7.84 23.84 3.06
C ASN A 90 8.55 23.79 1.68
N ILE A 91 8.65 22.60 1.07
CA ILE A 91 9.28 22.41 -0.25
C ILE A 91 8.49 23.18 -1.31
N LEU A 92 7.16 23.01 -1.33
CA LEU A 92 6.28 23.62 -2.33
C LEU A 92 6.20 25.15 -2.19
N GLN A 93 6.36 25.68 -0.99
CA GLN A 93 6.42 27.13 -0.76
C GLN A 93 7.77 27.73 -1.17
N TYR A 94 8.87 27.00 -0.98
CA TYR A 94 10.21 27.47 -1.28
C TYR A 94 10.50 27.49 -2.78
N PHE A 95 10.33 26.34 -3.47
CA PHE A 95 10.65 26.25 -4.89
C PHE A 95 9.59 26.90 -5.77
N LYS A 96 10.04 27.55 -6.86
CA LYS A 96 9.20 28.22 -7.85
C LYS A 96 9.43 27.60 -9.25
N PRO A 97 9.02 26.33 -9.44
CA PRO A 97 9.23 25.64 -10.72
C PRO A 97 8.34 26.24 -11.82
N GLN A 98 8.72 26.02 -13.08
CA GLN A 98 7.86 26.28 -14.23
C GLN A 98 6.71 25.30 -14.30
N PHE A 99 6.89 24.07 -13.76
CA PHE A 99 5.89 23.03 -13.77
C PHE A 99 5.97 22.16 -12.50
N LEU A 100 4.83 22.03 -11.81
CA LEU A 100 4.64 21.15 -10.67
C LEU A 100 3.80 19.96 -11.11
N LEU A 101 4.28 18.73 -10.89
CA LEU A 101 3.56 17.49 -11.12
C LEU A 101 3.35 16.71 -9.81
N GLY A 102 2.11 16.55 -9.42
CA GLY A 102 1.72 15.66 -8.32
C GLY A 102 1.28 14.30 -8.85
N LEU A 103 1.82 13.23 -8.29
CA LEU A 103 1.45 11.85 -8.58
C LEU A 103 0.83 11.22 -7.33
N THR A 104 -0.36 10.65 -7.43
CA THR A 104 -0.99 9.93 -6.33
C THR A 104 -1.97 8.88 -6.84
N ALA A 105 -2.01 7.73 -6.18
CA ALA A 105 -3.02 6.71 -6.43
C ALA A 105 -4.34 7.00 -5.70
N THR A 106 -4.31 7.85 -4.68
CA THR A 106 -5.42 8.10 -3.75
C THR A 106 -5.51 9.61 -3.45
N PRO A 107 -6.06 10.40 -4.37
CA PRO A 107 -6.13 11.86 -4.23
C PRO A 107 -7.10 12.29 -3.12
N GLU A 108 -8.09 11.48 -2.81
CA GLU A 108 -9.11 11.77 -1.81
C GLU A 108 -8.58 11.50 -0.40
N ARG A 109 -8.70 12.50 0.46
CA ARG A 109 -8.20 12.44 1.84
C ARG A 109 -9.34 12.40 2.83
N MET A 110 -9.23 11.53 3.82
CA MET A 110 -10.21 11.40 4.89
C MET A 110 -10.17 12.55 5.92
N ASP A 111 -9.12 13.40 5.90
CA ASP A 111 -8.98 14.55 6.80
C ASP A 111 -9.59 15.85 6.24
N GLY A 112 -10.27 15.77 5.10
CA GLY A 112 -10.95 16.90 4.47
C GLY A 112 -10.03 17.96 3.86
N ARG A 113 -8.70 17.73 3.81
CA ARG A 113 -7.76 18.65 3.18
C ARG A 113 -7.73 18.43 1.68
N ASP A 114 -7.92 19.51 0.95
CA ASP A 114 -7.98 19.50 -0.52
C ASP A 114 -6.59 19.67 -1.12
N ILE A 115 -6.05 18.58 -1.70
CA ILE A 115 -4.76 18.61 -2.41
C ILE A 115 -4.87 19.21 -3.80
N TYR A 116 -6.06 19.20 -4.40
CA TYR A 116 -6.27 19.75 -5.76
C TYR A 116 -6.03 21.24 -5.81
N LYS A 117 -6.30 21.95 -4.70
CA LYS A 117 -6.05 23.39 -4.58
C LYS A 117 -4.57 23.75 -4.80
N ILE A 118 -3.63 22.85 -4.45
CA ILE A 118 -2.18 23.07 -4.64
C ILE A 118 -1.81 23.14 -6.13
N CYS A 119 -2.61 22.47 -7.00
CA CYS A 119 -2.43 22.43 -8.44
C CYS A 119 -3.53 23.22 -9.17
N ASP A 120 -4.16 24.21 -8.52
CA ASP A 120 -5.23 25.03 -9.08
C ASP A 120 -6.36 24.19 -9.70
N TYR A 121 -6.66 23.04 -9.09
CA TYR A 121 -7.64 22.05 -9.58
C TYR A 121 -7.34 21.48 -10.98
N ASN A 122 -6.10 21.61 -11.44
CA ASN A 122 -5.69 21.06 -12.72
C ASN A 122 -5.35 19.57 -12.58
N VAL A 123 -6.22 18.70 -13.09
CA VAL A 123 -6.06 17.25 -13.09
C VAL A 123 -6.00 16.76 -14.54
N PRO A 124 -4.81 16.76 -15.16
CA PRO A 124 -4.65 16.44 -16.58
C PRO A 124 -4.93 14.96 -16.90
N TYR A 125 -4.78 14.08 -15.90
CA TYR A 125 -4.99 12.66 -16.08
C TYR A 125 -5.51 12.01 -14.80
N LYS A 126 -6.60 11.28 -14.92
CA LYS A 126 -7.15 10.40 -13.87
C LYS A 126 -7.47 9.05 -14.51
N ILE A 127 -7.07 7.97 -13.85
CA ILE A 127 -7.42 6.59 -14.23
C ILE A 127 -7.96 5.87 -13.00
N THR A 128 -9.13 5.29 -13.14
CA THR A 128 -9.73 4.49 -12.09
C THR A 128 -9.15 3.07 -12.09
N LEU A 129 -9.34 2.33 -10.99
CA LEU A 129 -8.95 0.92 -10.90
C LEU A 129 -9.58 0.10 -12.04
N GLN A 130 -10.86 0.30 -12.30
CA GLN A 130 -11.60 -0.39 -13.34
C GLN A 130 -11.07 -0.07 -14.75
N GLU A 131 -10.79 1.20 -15.04
CA GLU A 131 -10.17 1.59 -16.32
C GLU A 131 -8.78 1.00 -16.48
N GLY A 132 -7.98 0.94 -15.41
CA GLY A 132 -6.65 0.31 -15.42
C GLY A 132 -6.72 -1.19 -15.76
N ILE A 133 -7.71 -1.89 -15.24
CA ILE A 133 -7.98 -3.29 -15.55
C ILE A 133 -8.46 -3.43 -17.00
N ASN A 134 -9.45 -2.63 -17.42
CA ASN A 134 -10.02 -2.70 -18.79
C ASN A 134 -8.98 -2.36 -19.86
N LYS A 135 -8.03 -1.49 -19.56
CA LYS A 135 -6.91 -1.15 -20.46
C LYS A 135 -5.75 -2.17 -20.40
N GLY A 136 -5.87 -3.24 -19.60
CA GLY A 136 -4.82 -4.24 -19.43
C GLY A 136 -3.56 -3.74 -18.71
N MET A 137 -3.63 -2.59 -18.05
CA MET A 137 -2.53 -2.06 -17.24
C MET A 137 -2.40 -2.79 -15.91
N LEU A 138 -3.51 -3.33 -15.41
CA LEU A 138 -3.62 -4.11 -14.20
C LEU A 138 -4.31 -5.44 -14.50
N VAL A 139 -4.02 -6.48 -13.70
CA VAL A 139 -4.76 -7.74 -13.80
C VAL A 139 -6.13 -7.62 -13.12
N PRO A 140 -7.17 -8.33 -13.60
CA PRO A 140 -8.42 -8.45 -12.87
C PRO A 140 -8.20 -9.17 -11.54
N PHE A 141 -9.18 -9.10 -10.65
CA PHE A 141 -9.12 -9.78 -9.36
C PHE A 141 -10.44 -10.45 -9.00
N HIS A 142 -10.34 -11.48 -8.16
CA HIS A 142 -11.47 -12.12 -7.52
C HIS A 142 -11.44 -11.77 -6.04
N TYR A 143 -12.46 -11.07 -5.55
CA TYR A 143 -12.60 -10.69 -4.15
C TYR A 143 -13.52 -11.68 -3.42
N TYR A 144 -13.02 -12.21 -2.32
CA TYR A 144 -13.75 -13.11 -1.43
C TYR A 144 -13.79 -12.50 -0.03
N GLY A 145 -14.95 -11.96 0.34
CA GLY A 145 -15.24 -11.58 1.72
C GLY A 145 -15.57 -12.83 2.54
N ILE A 146 -14.75 -13.14 3.51
CA ILE A 146 -14.88 -14.35 4.34
C ILE A 146 -15.27 -13.90 5.74
N TYR A 147 -16.44 -14.30 6.19
CA TYR A 147 -16.89 -14.03 7.54
C TYR A 147 -16.01 -14.80 8.54
N ASP A 148 -15.43 -14.08 9.49
CA ASP A 148 -14.83 -14.65 10.69
C ASP A 148 -15.70 -14.37 11.92
N GLU A 149 -15.67 -15.25 12.91
CA GLU A 149 -16.52 -15.16 14.12
C GLU A 149 -15.95 -14.19 15.17
N VAL A 150 -15.04 -13.28 14.79
CA VAL A 150 -14.44 -12.32 15.72
C VAL A 150 -15.46 -11.25 16.09
N ASP A 151 -15.68 -11.08 17.37
CA ASP A 151 -16.54 -10.00 17.90
C ASP A 151 -15.72 -8.73 18.12
N TYR A 152 -15.99 -7.72 17.29
CA TYR A 152 -15.34 -6.41 17.38
C TYR A 152 -16.12 -5.42 18.27
N SER A 153 -17.31 -5.77 18.74
CA SER A 153 -18.19 -4.85 19.49
C SER A 153 -17.59 -4.41 20.83
N ALA A 154 -16.84 -5.29 21.49
CA ALA A 154 -16.19 -5.03 22.75
C ALA A 154 -14.79 -4.38 22.62
N MET A 155 -14.25 -4.26 21.40
CA MET A 155 -12.92 -3.74 21.17
C MET A 155 -12.89 -2.21 21.27
N LYS A 156 -11.86 -1.68 21.91
CA LYS A 156 -11.67 -0.24 22.04
C LYS A 156 -11.21 0.38 20.74
N VAL A 157 -11.87 1.47 20.35
CA VAL A 157 -11.49 2.27 19.17
C VAL A 157 -10.88 3.58 19.63
N LEU A 158 -9.64 3.86 19.26
CA LEU A 158 -8.94 5.10 19.52
C LEU A 158 -8.57 5.78 18.19
N ARG A 159 -8.99 7.03 17.99
CA ARG A 159 -8.78 7.80 16.76
C ARG A 159 -9.19 7.05 15.48
N GLY A 160 -10.32 6.33 15.55
CA GLY A 160 -10.86 5.57 14.42
C GLY A 160 -10.22 4.20 14.18
N LYS A 161 -9.26 3.77 15.03
CA LYS A 161 -8.57 2.48 14.91
C LYS A 161 -8.82 1.59 16.10
N TYR A 162 -8.97 0.29 15.85
CA TYR A 162 -8.99 -0.71 16.90
C TYR A 162 -7.63 -0.77 17.60
N GLN A 163 -7.65 -0.97 18.93
CA GLN A 163 -6.38 -1.13 19.66
C GLN A 163 -5.72 -2.46 19.29
N GLU A 164 -4.41 -2.40 19.02
CA GLU A 164 -3.60 -3.55 18.64
C GLU A 164 -3.67 -4.67 19.68
N LYS A 165 -3.71 -4.31 20.98
CA LYS A 165 -3.83 -5.28 22.07
C LYS A 165 -5.11 -6.10 21.98
N ASP A 166 -6.25 -5.47 21.69
CA ASP A 166 -7.54 -6.15 21.58
C ASP A 166 -7.57 -7.06 20.34
N LEU A 167 -7.02 -6.58 19.22
CA LEU A 167 -6.88 -7.39 18.02
C LEU A 167 -5.97 -8.60 18.23
N ASN A 168 -4.83 -8.42 18.90
CA ASN A 168 -3.92 -9.52 19.21
C ASN A 168 -4.59 -10.58 20.09
N GLN A 169 -5.35 -10.17 21.09
CA GLN A 169 -6.10 -11.08 21.94
C GLN A 169 -7.13 -11.90 21.16
N ALA A 170 -7.78 -11.30 20.15
CA ALA A 170 -8.79 -11.97 19.34
C ALA A 170 -8.20 -12.88 18.25
N TYR A 171 -6.97 -12.58 17.77
CA TYR A 171 -6.39 -13.25 16.61
C TYR A 171 -5.32 -14.28 16.98
N ILE A 172 -4.44 -13.94 17.95
CA ILE A 172 -3.35 -14.82 18.36
C ILE A 172 -3.93 -15.93 19.21
N TYR A 173 -3.53 -17.17 18.97
CA TYR A 173 -4.05 -18.39 19.61
C TYR A 173 -5.51 -18.73 19.28
N ASN A 174 -6.10 -18.10 18.27
CA ASN A 174 -7.44 -18.44 17.78
C ASN A 174 -7.34 -19.55 16.72
N SER A 175 -7.35 -20.79 17.16
CA SER A 175 -7.22 -21.97 16.29
C SER A 175 -8.34 -22.06 15.24
N LYS A 176 -9.57 -21.66 15.58
CA LYS A 176 -10.68 -21.62 14.62
C LYS A 176 -10.39 -20.66 13.48
N ARG A 177 -9.87 -19.46 13.80
CA ARG A 177 -9.53 -18.45 12.82
C ARG A 177 -8.35 -18.90 11.96
N TYR A 178 -7.32 -19.50 12.54
CA TYR A 178 -6.19 -20.06 11.80
C TYR A 178 -6.64 -21.14 10.81
N ASN A 179 -7.52 -22.05 11.25
CA ASN A 179 -8.10 -23.08 10.39
C ASN A 179 -8.91 -22.48 9.24
N LEU A 180 -9.68 -21.43 9.50
CA LEU A 180 -10.48 -20.73 8.48
C LEU A 180 -9.55 -20.09 7.43
N ILE A 181 -8.53 -19.35 7.86
CA ILE A 181 -7.55 -18.69 6.98
C ILE A 181 -6.83 -19.74 6.12
N PHE A 182 -6.30 -20.77 6.75
CA PHE A 182 -5.54 -21.81 6.06
C PHE A 182 -6.40 -22.60 5.06
N LYS A 183 -7.64 -22.94 5.42
CA LYS A 183 -8.61 -23.58 4.52
C LYS A 183 -8.83 -22.78 3.25
N HIS A 184 -9.05 -21.47 3.37
CA HIS A 184 -9.26 -20.60 2.22
C HIS A 184 -7.98 -20.41 1.41
N TYR A 185 -6.81 -20.26 2.05
CA TYR A 185 -5.53 -20.23 1.37
C TYR A 185 -5.33 -21.50 0.49
N GLN A 186 -5.54 -22.67 1.05
CA GLN A 186 -5.41 -23.94 0.30
C GLN A 186 -6.40 -24.07 -0.86
N LYS A 187 -7.65 -23.62 -0.67
CA LYS A 187 -8.69 -23.67 -1.68
C LYS A 187 -8.30 -22.98 -2.98
N TYR A 188 -7.62 -21.84 -2.89
CA TYR A 188 -7.29 -20.99 -4.05
C TYR A 188 -5.88 -21.20 -4.59
N LYS A 189 -5.10 -22.13 -4.02
CA LYS A 189 -3.81 -22.64 -4.54
C LYS A 189 -2.83 -21.53 -4.97
N SER A 190 -2.63 -20.51 -4.12
CA SER A 190 -1.66 -19.45 -4.39
C SER A 190 -0.23 -19.98 -4.42
N GLN A 191 0.59 -19.40 -5.30
CA GLN A 191 2.04 -19.64 -5.34
C GLN A 191 2.82 -18.56 -4.60
N ARG A 192 2.31 -17.32 -4.59
CA ARG A 192 2.96 -16.16 -3.98
C ARG A 192 1.95 -15.24 -3.32
N ALA A 193 1.82 -15.37 -2.01
CA ALA A 193 0.84 -14.65 -1.24
C ALA A 193 1.45 -13.57 -0.33
N LEU A 194 0.71 -12.48 -0.14
CA LEU A 194 0.95 -11.49 0.91
C LEU A 194 -0.20 -11.53 1.93
N GLY A 195 0.12 -11.59 3.22
CA GLY A 195 -0.84 -11.48 4.32
C GLY A 195 -0.61 -10.19 5.12
N PHE A 196 -1.64 -9.36 5.27
CA PHE A 196 -1.57 -8.12 6.03
C PHE A 196 -2.10 -8.33 7.45
N CYS A 197 -1.20 -8.23 8.43
CA CYS A 197 -1.46 -8.48 9.85
C CYS A 197 -1.59 -7.17 10.64
N CYS A 198 -2.21 -7.22 11.84
CA CYS A 198 -2.41 -6.06 12.71
C CYS A 198 -1.18 -5.72 13.55
N SER A 199 -0.35 -6.70 13.87
CA SER A 199 0.84 -6.55 14.73
C SER A 199 1.97 -7.48 14.30
N ARG A 200 3.14 -7.28 14.88
CA ARG A 200 4.32 -8.14 14.69
C ARG A 200 4.05 -9.54 15.19
N GLU A 201 3.50 -9.64 16.40
CA GLU A 201 3.14 -10.90 17.04
C GLU A 201 2.13 -11.69 16.20
N HIS A 202 1.15 -10.98 15.61
CA HIS A 202 0.18 -11.59 14.71
C HIS A 202 0.87 -12.11 13.42
N ALA A 203 1.77 -11.34 12.82
CA ALA A 203 2.50 -11.77 11.63
C ALA A 203 3.41 -13.00 11.90
N GLU A 204 4.08 -13.03 13.05
CA GLU A 204 4.90 -14.17 13.48
C GLU A 204 4.04 -15.41 13.74
N ALA A 205 2.94 -15.25 14.48
CA ALA A 205 2.01 -16.35 14.76
C ALA A 205 1.43 -16.96 13.46
N MET A 206 1.06 -16.13 12.50
CA MET A 206 0.58 -16.59 11.20
C MET A 206 1.67 -17.31 10.40
N ALA A 207 2.91 -16.80 10.40
CA ALA A 207 4.02 -17.44 9.71
C ALA A 207 4.33 -18.81 10.34
N GLN A 208 4.39 -18.90 11.67
CA GLN A 208 4.61 -20.16 12.40
C GLN A 208 3.50 -21.17 12.12
N GLU A 209 2.24 -20.72 12.13
CA GLU A 209 1.09 -21.59 11.86
C GLU A 209 1.14 -22.17 10.44
N PHE A 210 1.51 -21.35 9.43
CA PHE A 210 1.65 -21.82 8.06
C PHE A 210 2.83 -22.78 7.89
N VAL A 211 3.97 -22.50 8.55
CA VAL A 211 5.14 -23.37 8.54
C VAL A 211 4.83 -24.72 9.19
N SER A 212 4.12 -24.75 10.32
CA SER A 212 3.71 -26.00 10.98
C SER A 212 2.81 -26.88 10.10
N ARG A 213 2.12 -26.28 9.11
CA ARG A 213 1.27 -26.95 8.14
C ARG A 213 1.96 -27.24 6.79
N GLY A 214 3.30 -27.07 6.74
CA GLY A 214 4.11 -27.39 5.55
C GLY A 214 4.16 -26.29 4.47
N VAL A 215 3.68 -25.06 4.75
CA VAL A 215 3.78 -23.92 3.82
C VAL A 215 4.98 -23.08 4.19
N LYS A 216 5.86 -22.81 3.23
CA LYS A 216 7.03 -21.95 3.42
C LYS A 216 6.63 -20.50 3.58
N ALA A 217 6.55 -20.00 4.80
CA ALA A 217 6.09 -18.66 5.14
C ALA A 217 7.08 -17.93 6.04
N VAL A 218 7.10 -16.59 5.96
CA VAL A 218 7.93 -15.71 6.79
C VAL A 218 7.14 -14.50 7.23
N ALA A 219 7.54 -13.91 8.37
CA ALA A 219 7.04 -12.63 8.84
C ALA A 219 8.01 -11.50 8.48
N VAL A 220 7.48 -10.36 8.01
CA VAL A 220 8.27 -9.16 7.67
C VAL A 220 7.62 -7.92 8.26
N TYR A 221 8.34 -7.23 9.13
CA TYR A 221 7.89 -6.00 9.78
C TYR A 221 9.05 -5.05 10.10
N SER A 222 8.78 -3.78 10.37
CA SER A 222 9.78 -2.80 10.78
C SER A 222 10.19 -3.02 12.25
N GLY A 223 11.48 -2.99 12.54
CA GLY A 223 12.01 -3.05 13.90
C GLY A 223 13.50 -3.20 13.91
N ASN A 224 14.13 -2.77 15.00
CA ASN A 224 15.57 -2.97 15.20
C ASN A 224 15.93 -4.44 15.17
N LYS A 225 17.01 -4.78 14.46
CA LYS A 225 17.62 -6.13 14.38
C LYS A 225 17.93 -6.78 15.74
N ALA A 226 17.72 -6.04 16.84
CA ALA A 226 18.12 -6.43 18.18
C ALA A 226 17.04 -7.15 19.03
N VAL A 227 15.80 -7.21 18.57
CA VAL A 227 14.77 -7.93 19.32
C VAL A 227 14.60 -9.31 18.70
N GLY A 228 15.39 -10.23 19.25
CA GLY A 228 15.24 -11.67 19.21
C GLY A 228 14.63 -12.25 17.93
N LEU A 229 15.50 -12.70 17.04
CA LEU A 229 15.15 -13.84 16.20
C LEU A 229 14.52 -14.88 17.12
N GLY A 230 13.22 -15.10 17.05
CA GLY A 230 12.62 -16.29 17.60
C GLY A 230 13.47 -17.46 17.14
N LYS A 231 13.80 -18.39 18.01
CA LYS A 231 14.70 -19.51 17.73
C LYS A 231 14.37 -20.30 16.46
N ASP A 232 13.25 -20.02 15.82
CA ASP A 232 12.71 -20.73 14.65
C ASP A 232 12.67 -19.90 13.34
N GLY A 233 13.35 -18.72 13.29
CA GLY A 233 13.65 -18.06 12.00
C GLY A 233 12.46 -17.49 11.21
N CYS A 234 11.33 -17.21 11.83
CA CYS A 234 10.16 -16.69 11.12
C CYS A 234 10.27 -15.22 10.68
N GLN A 235 11.17 -14.43 11.29
CA GLN A 235 11.41 -13.06 10.85
C GLN A 235 12.50 -13.03 9.77
N GLU A 236 12.23 -12.34 8.68
CA GLU A 236 13.17 -12.17 7.59
C GLU A 236 13.39 -10.69 7.26
N ASP A 237 14.56 -10.38 6.72
CA ASP A 237 14.81 -9.09 6.09
C ASP A 237 13.89 -8.91 4.88
N ARG A 238 13.31 -7.70 4.72
CA ARG A 238 12.31 -7.40 3.69
C ARG A 238 12.78 -7.75 2.29
N ASP A 239 13.98 -7.34 1.92
CA ASP A 239 14.45 -7.48 0.54
C ASP A 239 14.85 -8.93 0.24
N LYS A 240 15.36 -9.64 1.25
CA LYS A 240 15.60 -11.08 1.17
C LYS A 240 14.29 -11.86 1.03
N ALA A 241 13.28 -11.53 1.86
CA ALA A 241 11.98 -12.16 1.79
C ALA A 241 11.31 -11.96 0.42
N ILE A 242 11.36 -10.74 -0.14
CA ILE A 242 10.87 -10.45 -1.49
C ILE A 242 11.62 -11.30 -2.53
N SER A 243 12.95 -11.34 -2.47
CA SER A 243 13.76 -12.14 -3.38
C SER A 243 13.39 -13.63 -3.32
N LYS A 244 13.24 -14.18 -2.12
CA LYS A 244 12.81 -15.57 -1.91
C LYS A 244 11.40 -15.84 -2.44
N LEU A 245 10.45 -14.90 -2.23
CA LEU A 245 9.08 -15.03 -2.75
C LEU A 245 9.07 -15.05 -4.29
N VAL A 246 9.81 -14.14 -4.93
CA VAL A 246 9.91 -14.06 -6.39
C VAL A 246 10.52 -15.34 -6.97
N LYS A 247 11.54 -15.90 -6.32
CA LYS A 247 12.19 -17.15 -6.71
C LYS A 247 11.36 -18.41 -6.41
N GLY A 248 10.26 -18.29 -5.63
CA GLY A 248 9.45 -19.42 -5.19
C GLY A 248 10.08 -20.24 -4.06
N GLU A 249 11.11 -19.72 -3.41
CA GLU A 249 11.74 -20.35 -2.24
C GLU A 249 10.84 -20.30 -1.02
N ILE A 250 10.00 -19.25 -0.92
CA ILE A 250 8.89 -19.12 0.02
C ILE A 250 7.58 -18.85 -0.74
N GLN A 251 6.44 -19.13 -0.10
CA GLN A 251 5.12 -19.02 -0.70
C GLN A 251 4.31 -17.86 -0.13
N VAL A 252 4.55 -17.49 1.14
CA VAL A 252 3.77 -16.47 1.84
C VAL A 252 4.68 -15.54 2.63
N ILE A 253 4.39 -14.22 2.53
CA ILE A 253 4.93 -13.22 3.43
C ILE A 253 3.78 -12.64 4.24
N PHE A 254 3.85 -12.74 5.57
CA PHE A 254 2.99 -12.02 6.49
C PHE A 254 3.66 -10.72 6.91
N SER A 255 2.93 -9.61 6.87
CA SER A 255 3.53 -8.29 7.04
C SER A 255 2.65 -7.34 7.84
N VAL A 256 3.32 -6.40 8.53
CA VAL A 256 2.70 -5.26 9.20
C VAL A 256 3.19 -3.98 8.55
N ASP A 257 2.31 -3.24 7.87
CA ASP A 257 2.52 -1.92 7.24
C ASP A 257 3.74 -1.75 6.30
N MET A 258 4.61 -2.75 6.20
CA MET A 258 5.85 -2.69 5.40
C MET A 258 5.61 -2.71 3.89
N PHE A 259 4.49 -3.27 3.46
CA PHE A 259 4.13 -3.44 2.04
C PHE A 259 3.01 -2.50 1.58
N ASN A 260 2.64 -1.50 2.39
CA ASN A 260 1.66 -0.50 2.00
C ASN A 260 2.19 0.36 0.84
N GLU A 261 3.49 0.70 0.87
CA GLU A 261 4.12 1.60 -0.09
C GLU A 261 5.53 1.18 -0.47
N GLY A 262 5.97 1.54 -1.69
CA GLY A 262 7.36 1.37 -2.15
C GLY A 262 7.83 -0.07 -2.36
N VAL A 263 6.93 -1.04 -2.53
CA VAL A 263 7.28 -2.43 -2.87
C VAL A 263 6.68 -2.80 -4.21
N ASP A 264 7.49 -3.42 -5.05
CA ASP A 264 7.08 -3.94 -6.35
C ASP A 264 7.29 -5.45 -6.40
N ILE A 265 6.20 -6.23 -6.36
CA ILE A 265 6.22 -7.68 -6.50
C ILE A 265 5.11 -8.10 -7.48
N PRO A 266 5.31 -7.92 -8.79
CA PRO A 266 4.27 -8.21 -9.79
C PRO A 266 3.77 -9.66 -9.76
N SER A 267 4.63 -10.59 -9.34
CA SER A 267 4.33 -12.03 -9.30
C SER A 267 3.40 -12.47 -8.17
N VAL A 268 2.99 -11.57 -7.26
CA VAL A 268 2.00 -11.90 -6.20
C VAL A 268 0.65 -12.23 -6.85
N ASP A 269 0.10 -13.39 -6.55
CA ASP A 269 -1.16 -13.90 -7.07
C ASP A 269 -2.28 -14.00 -6.03
N MET A 270 -1.94 -13.76 -4.74
CA MET A 270 -2.92 -13.69 -3.65
C MET A 270 -2.57 -12.60 -2.64
N VAL A 271 -3.60 -11.91 -2.17
CA VAL A 271 -3.53 -10.98 -1.03
C VAL A 271 -4.55 -11.40 0.02
N MET A 272 -4.11 -11.48 1.27
CA MET A 272 -4.95 -11.81 2.42
C MET A 272 -5.01 -10.63 3.38
N PHE A 273 -6.19 -10.07 3.58
CA PHE A 273 -6.46 -9.06 4.60
C PHE A 273 -6.86 -9.78 5.90
N LEU A 274 -5.92 -9.85 6.83
CA LEU A 274 -6.06 -10.59 8.10
C LEU A 274 -6.33 -9.65 9.28
N ARG A 275 -6.61 -8.39 9.00
CA ARG A 275 -6.96 -7.36 9.97
C ARG A 275 -8.05 -6.45 9.42
N PRO A 276 -8.80 -5.74 10.27
CA PRO A 276 -9.69 -4.68 9.80
C PRO A 276 -8.86 -3.61 9.08
N THR A 277 -9.28 -3.24 7.89
CA THR A 277 -8.68 -2.13 7.14
C THR A 277 -9.57 -0.91 7.29
N GLU A 278 -9.16 0.03 8.10
CA GLU A 278 -9.98 1.18 8.51
C GLU A 278 -9.91 2.34 7.50
N SER A 279 -8.96 2.27 6.56
CA SER A 279 -8.73 3.29 5.53
C SER A 279 -8.89 2.71 4.12
N PRO A 280 -9.81 3.26 3.30
CA PRO A 280 -9.91 2.90 1.88
C PRO A 280 -8.58 3.06 1.13
N VAL A 281 -7.83 4.11 1.47
CA VAL A 281 -6.51 4.41 0.88
C VAL A 281 -5.53 3.26 1.14
N ILE A 282 -5.40 2.83 2.39
CA ILE A 282 -4.50 1.72 2.77
C ILE A 282 -4.96 0.43 2.09
N PHE A 283 -6.28 0.17 2.05
CA PHE A 283 -6.83 -1.00 1.38
C PHE A 283 -6.44 -1.04 -0.10
N LEU A 284 -6.67 0.06 -0.83
CA LEU A 284 -6.33 0.17 -2.26
C LEU A 284 -4.81 0.10 -2.50
N GLN A 285 -4.01 0.69 -1.63
CA GLN A 285 -2.54 0.59 -1.71
C GLN A 285 -2.06 -0.85 -1.53
N GLN A 286 -2.59 -1.58 -0.55
CA GLN A 286 -2.27 -2.99 -0.30
C GLN A 286 -2.77 -3.89 -1.45
N LEU A 287 -3.99 -3.68 -1.92
CA LEU A 287 -4.57 -4.38 -3.08
C LEU A 287 -3.71 -4.16 -4.33
N GLY A 288 -3.32 -2.91 -4.58
CA GLY A 288 -2.50 -2.51 -5.73
C GLY A 288 -1.17 -3.26 -5.84
N ARG A 289 -0.63 -3.76 -4.72
CA ARG A 289 0.60 -4.60 -4.75
C ARG A 289 0.41 -5.89 -5.54
N GLY A 290 -0.80 -6.44 -5.50
CA GLY A 290 -1.13 -7.65 -6.23
C GLY A 290 -1.75 -7.44 -7.60
N LEU A 291 -2.08 -6.21 -8.01
CA LEU A 291 -2.77 -5.97 -9.28
C LEU A 291 -1.83 -5.78 -10.49
N ARG A 292 -0.52 -5.71 -10.27
CA ARG A 292 0.44 -5.53 -11.37
C ARG A 292 0.49 -6.74 -12.29
N ASN A 293 0.67 -6.47 -13.59
CA ASN A 293 0.86 -7.50 -14.58
C ASN A 293 2.17 -8.27 -14.35
N ALA A 294 2.10 -9.58 -14.45
CA ALA A 294 3.26 -10.45 -14.47
C ALA A 294 3.04 -11.59 -15.48
N ARG A 295 4.13 -12.18 -15.95
CA ARG A 295 4.08 -13.34 -16.85
C ARG A 295 3.27 -14.45 -16.16
N ASP A 296 2.36 -15.05 -16.88
CA ASP A 296 1.49 -16.17 -16.45
C ASP A 296 0.48 -15.84 -15.34
N LYS A 297 0.34 -14.56 -14.96
CA LYS A 297 -0.63 -14.12 -13.98
C LYS A 297 -1.90 -13.64 -14.66
N LYS A 298 -3.00 -14.40 -14.51
CA LYS A 298 -4.29 -14.09 -15.13
C LYS A 298 -5.17 -13.17 -14.27
N PHE A 299 -5.10 -13.31 -12.95
CA PHE A 299 -5.86 -12.52 -11.98
C PHE A 299 -5.20 -12.54 -10.61
N LEU A 300 -5.65 -11.68 -9.72
CA LEU A 300 -5.29 -11.65 -8.32
C LEU A 300 -6.43 -12.28 -7.48
N THR A 301 -6.11 -13.16 -6.57
CA THR A 301 -7.06 -13.62 -5.54
C THR A 301 -6.95 -12.73 -4.31
N VAL A 302 -8.08 -12.18 -3.87
CA VAL A 302 -8.17 -11.36 -2.66
C VAL A 302 -9.02 -12.09 -1.64
N LEU A 303 -8.43 -12.44 -0.50
CA LEU A 303 -9.13 -13.03 0.64
C LEU A 303 -9.21 -11.97 1.75
N ASP A 304 -10.40 -11.52 2.04
CA ASP A 304 -10.65 -10.52 3.09
C ASP A 304 -11.45 -11.17 4.22
N PHE A 305 -10.78 -11.35 5.36
CA PHE A 305 -11.39 -11.96 6.55
C PHE A 305 -12.12 -10.86 7.33
N ILE A 306 -13.34 -10.63 6.87
CA ILE A 306 -14.23 -9.60 7.39
C ILE A 306 -15.04 -10.13 8.56
N GLY A 307 -14.85 -9.49 9.72
CA GLY A 307 -15.78 -9.61 10.84
C GLY A 307 -16.84 -8.49 10.79
N ASN A 308 -17.44 -8.21 11.93
CA ASN A 308 -18.44 -7.12 12.07
C ASN A 308 -17.79 -5.74 12.28
N TYR A 309 -16.72 -5.40 11.57
CA TYR A 309 -16.11 -4.09 11.69
C TYR A 309 -16.75 -3.03 10.77
N LYS A 310 -16.67 -1.77 11.19
CA LYS A 310 -17.43 -0.65 10.61
C LYS A 310 -17.27 -0.42 9.10
N MET A 311 -16.13 -0.83 8.52
CA MET A 311 -15.82 -0.57 7.11
C MET A 311 -16.11 -1.74 6.17
N CYS A 312 -16.42 -2.92 6.70
CA CYS A 312 -16.61 -4.12 5.86
C CYS A 312 -17.67 -3.96 4.76
N GLY A 313 -18.77 -3.25 5.05
CA GLY A 313 -19.81 -2.96 4.08
C GLY A 313 -19.43 -1.97 2.98
N LYS A 314 -18.36 -1.19 3.15
CA LYS A 314 -17.91 -0.19 2.17
C LYS A 314 -16.95 -0.76 1.12
N ILE A 315 -16.27 -1.85 1.43
CA ILE A 315 -15.24 -2.42 0.54
C ILE A 315 -15.77 -2.76 -0.86
N PRO A 316 -16.93 -3.40 -1.04
CA PRO A 316 -17.48 -3.67 -2.38
C PRO A 316 -17.68 -2.41 -3.22
N TYR A 317 -18.10 -1.31 -2.61
CA TYR A 317 -18.30 -0.02 -3.31
C TYR A 317 -16.97 0.61 -3.71
N ILE A 318 -15.97 0.58 -2.81
CA ILE A 318 -14.61 1.05 -3.11
C ILE A 318 -14.03 0.28 -4.30
N LEU A 319 -14.23 -1.04 -4.34
CA LEU A 319 -13.78 -1.89 -5.43
C LEU A 319 -14.54 -1.63 -6.73
N ALA A 320 -15.80 -1.21 -6.66
CA ALA A 320 -16.61 -0.80 -7.81
C ALA A 320 -16.26 0.61 -8.32
N GLY A 321 -15.34 1.32 -7.67
CA GLY A 321 -14.90 2.65 -8.08
C GLY A 321 -15.79 3.79 -7.60
N ALA A 322 -16.67 3.56 -6.62
CA ALA A 322 -17.46 4.61 -6.01
C ALA A 322 -16.53 5.60 -5.28
N ASP A 323 -16.73 6.89 -5.52
CA ASP A 323 -16.04 7.92 -4.77
C ASP A 323 -16.61 8.08 -3.34
N GLU A 324 -15.92 8.87 -2.51
CA GLU A 324 -16.32 9.04 -1.11
C GLU A 324 -17.69 9.73 -0.98
N TYR A 325 -18.04 10.59 -1.94
CA TYR A 325 -19.32 11.29 -1.98
C TYR A 325 -20.45 10.33 -2.31
N GLU A 326 -20.25 9.48 -3.32
CA GLU A 326 -21.19 8.42 -3.69
C GLU A 326 -21.34 7.38 -2.57
N LEU A 327 -20.23 6.99 -1.92
CA LEU A 327 -20.22 6.13 -0.74
C LEU A 327 -21.04 6.71 0.40
N ASN A 328 -20.92 7.99 0.69
CA ASN A 328 -21.68 8.66 1.73
C ASN A 328 -23.16 8.88 1.33
N GLY A 329 -23.42 9.12 0.05
CA GLY A 329 -24.76 9.21 -0.52
C GLY A 329 -25.50 7.87 -0.49
N VAL A 330 -24.84 6.82 -0.96
CA VAL A 330 -25.37 5.45 -0.95
C VAL A 330 -25.61 4.98 0.48
N LEU A 331 -24.70 5.26 1.42
CA LEU A 331 -24.90 4.89 2.83
C LEU A 331 -26.03 5.67 3.50
N LYS A 332 -26.32 6.92 3.07
CA LYS A 332 -27.48 7.68 3.55
C LYS A 332 -28.79 7.18 2.93
N SER A 333 -28.76 6.73 1.67
CA SER A 333 -29.91 6.18 0.96
C SER A 333 -30.15 4.69 1.25
N CYS A 334 -29.11 3.96 1.65
CA CYS A 334 -29.15 2.54 2.01
C CYS A 334 -29.44 2.30 3.50
N GLY A 335 -30.09 3.22 4.19
CA GLY A 335 -30.61 2.98 5.54
C GLY A 335 -31.44 1.69 5.68
N ASP A 336 -31.91 1.13 4.55
CA ASP A 336 -32.71 -0.10 4.47
C ASP A 336 -32.18 -1.15 3.46
N LEU A 337 -31.10 -0.87 2.72
CA LEU A 337 -30.40 -1.92 2.01
C LEU A 337 -29.52 -2.70 3.00
N VAL A 338 -30.20 -3.54 3.74
CA VAL A 338 -29.63 -4.72 4.31
C VAL A 338 -29.05 -5.50 3.14
N PHE A 339 -27.75 -5.27 2.82
CA PHE A 339 -27.01 -6.37 2.24
C PHE A 339 -27.38 -7.58 3.09
N PRO A 340 -27.74 -8.72 2.51
CA PRO A 340 -27.95 -9.92 3.29
C PRO A 340 -26.62 -10.44 3.82
N ALA A 341 -25.89 -9.58 4.48
CA ALA A 341 -24.61 -9.80 5.12
C ALA A 341 -24.74 -9.96 6.63
N VAL A 342 -25.92 -10.22 7.12
CA VAL A 342 -26.06 -11.11 8.25
C VAL A 342 -25.89 -12.51 7.65
N LEU A 343 -24.67 -12.85 7.28
CA LEU A 343 -24.28 -14.21 6.97
C LEU A 343 -24.45 -14.99 8.25
N LYS A 344 -25.58 -15.72 8.35
CA LYS A 344 -25.80 -16.67 9.44
C LYS A 344 -24.58 -17.61 9.50
N PRO A 345 -24.11 -17.99 10.70
CA PRO A 345 -23.05 -18.97 10.85
C PRO A 345 -23.35 -20.19 9.99
N GLY A 346 -22.40 -20.58 9.13
CA GLY A 346 -22.52 -21.77 8.28
C GLY A 346 -22.75 -21.54 6.78
N VAL A 347 -23.00 -20.31 6.32
CA VAL A 347 -23.15 -20.02 4.88
C VAL A 347 -21.93 -19.24 4.37
N SER A 348 -21.00 -19.95 3.76
CA SER A 348 -19.91 -19.36 2.96
C SER A 348 -20.51 -18.82 1.65
N LYS A 349 -20.92 -17.56 1.61
CA LYS A 349 -21.24 -16.88 0.36
C LYS A 349 -20.03 -16.06 -0.06
N SER A 350 -19.35 -16.52 -1.11
CA SER A 350 -18.40 -15.72 -1.85
C SER A 350 -19.20 -14.70 -2.67
N ILE A 351 -18.97 -13.41 -2.45
CA ILE A 351 -19.41 -12.39 -3.37
C ILE A 351 -18.37 -12.36 -4.48
N VAL A 352 -18.69 -12.94 -5.62
CA VAL A 352 -17.94 -12.75 -6.85
C VAL A 352 -18.49 -11.48 -7.47
N LEU A 353 -17.72 -10.39 -7.43
CA LEU A 353 -18.00 -9.22 -8.24
C LEU A 353 -17.42 -9.49 -9.63
N PRO A 354 -18.23 -9.77 -10.67
CA PRO A 354 -17.74 -9.81 -12.04
C PRO A 354 -17.43 -8.38 -12.46
N LEU A 355 -16.16 -7.99 -12.39
CA LEU A 355 -15.70 -6.77 -13.00
C LEU A 355 -15.30 -7.08 -14.43
N GLY A 356 -16.16 -6.74 -15.38
CA GLY A 356 -15.82 -6.62 -16.78
C GLY A 356 -16.64 -7.53 -17.71
N HIS A 357 -17.54 -6.91 -18.42
CA HIS A 357 -17.81 -7.13 -19.85
C HIS A 357 -17.67 -5.80 -20.56
#